data_dd8d1a90909fa0d21677fb077fcbdbda
#
_entry.id   dd8d1a90909fa0d21677fb077fcbdbda
#
_cell.length_a   1.000
_cell.length_b   1.000
_cell.length_c   1.000
_cell.angle_alpha   90.00
_cell.angle_beta   90.00
_cell.angle_gamma   90.00
#
_symmetry.space_group_name_H-M   'P 1'
#
loop_
_entity.id
_entity.type
_entity.pdbx_description
1 polymer ?
#
loop_
_entity_poly.entity_id
_entity_poly.type
_entity_poly.pdbx_seq_one_letter_code
_entity_poly.pdbx_strand_id
1 'polypeptide(L)'
;STNRYSAIMTQAEKVIAVSDSVVQYITEHYKNCPPEDIVRIYRGISPQEFPHGYQPSAQWINQTFKDFPQLENKFLVCLPGRITRLKGHETLIELMQQLQSQYPNLHAVVVGGADPKKAAYLKEMQDNIHSKGLRDKITFVGHRSDIREWLAFSDVVLSLSNQAETFGRTTLEALSVGTPVIGWNRGGVAEILSSVYPQGLIEVDDQSALLNAVKQHIDQPRKVKPVTMFSLKEMCDQTIDLYKHVLSLD
;
A
#
# COMPACT_ATOMS: atom_id res chain seq x y z
N SER A 1 -16.81 3.19 -17.04
CA SER A 1 -17.70 2.17 -17.61
C SER A 1 -17.88 1.05 -16.60
N THR A 2 -19.12 0.83 -16.18
CA THR A 2 -19.50 -0.26 -15.27
C THR A 2 -19.15 -1.61 -15.92
N ASN A 3 -18.34 -2.40 -15.23
CA ASN A 3 -18.01 -3.74 -15.69
C ASN A 3 -19.25 -4.64 -15.47
N ARG A 4 -19.78 -5.27 -16.53
CA ARG A 4 -20.90 -6.20 -16.45
C ARG A 4 -20.68 -7.34 -15.44
N TYR A 5 -19.43 -7.79 -15.28
CA TYR A 5 -19.09 -8.82 -14.32
C TYR A 5 -19.26 -8.32 -12.87
N SER A 6 -18.85 -7.08 -12.60
CA SER A 6 -19.03 -6.48 -11.27
C SER A 6 -20.50 -6.16 -10.95
N ALA A 7 -21.34 -5.94 -11.98
CA ALA A 7 -22.76 -5.70 -11.78
C ALA A 7 -23.53 -6.91 -11.19
N ILE A 8 -23.04 -8.13 -11.40
CA ILE A 8 -23.63 -9.33 -10.80
C ILE A 8 -23.46 -9.33 -9.27
N MET A 9 -22.33 -8.78 -8.77
CA MET A 9 -22.04 -8.70 -7.34
C MET A 9 -23.01 -7.77 -6.58
N THR A 10 -23.68 -6.87 -7.29
CA THR A 10 -24.66 -5.92 -6.71
C THR A 10 -26.09 -6.46 -6.74
N GLN A 11 -26.31 -7.72 -7.15
CA GLN A 11 -27.63 -8.38 -7.18
C GLN A 11 -27.85 -9.30 -5.96
N ALA A 12 -26.90 -9.34 -5.03
CA ALA A 12 -27.03 -10.07 -3.78
C ALA A 12 -27.96 -9.33 -2.80
N GLU A 13 -28.53 -10.08 -1.86
CA GLU A 13 -29.39 -9.54 -0.80
C GLU A 13 -28.67 -8.49 0.06
N LYS A 14 -27.36 -8.69 0.31
CA LYS A 14 -26.46 -7.71 0.90
C LYS A 14 -25.12 -7.69 0.16
N VAL A 15 -24.54 -6.50 0.04
CA VAL A 15 -23.26 -6.26 -0.64
C VAL A 15 -22.26 -5.74 0.36
N ILE A 16 -21.19 -6.49 0.63
CA ILE A 16 -20.11 -6.04 1.51
C ILE A 16 -19.16 -5.12 0.73
N ALA A 17 -19.06 -3.86 1.18
CA ALA A 17 -18.08 -2.91 0.73
C ALA A 17 -16.91 -2.84 1.74
N VAL A 18 -15.67 -2.89 1.25
CA VAL A 18 -14.48 -2.98 2.12
C VAL A 18 -13.94 -1.63 2.60
N SER A 19 -14.59 -0.54 2.21
CA SER A 19 -14.25 0.84 2.59
C SER A 19 -15.41 1.77 2.26
N ASP A 20 -15.42 2.98 2.82
CA ASP A 20 -16.40 4.01 2.48
C ASP A 20 -16.24 4.48 1.02
N SER A 21 -15.02 4.52 0.51
CA SER A 21 -14.74 4.78 -0.90
C SER A 21 -15.39 3.74 -1.83
N VAL A 22 -15.46 2.47 -1.43
CA VAL A 22 -16.15 1.43 -2.20
C VAL A 22 -17.67 1.57 -2.06
N VAL A 23 -18.20 1.93 -0.89
CA VAL A 23 -19.63 2.26 -0.72
C VAL A 23 -20.02 3.36 -1.70
N GLN A 24 -19.28 4.48 -1.70
CA GLN A 24 -19.52 5.60 -2.60
C GLN A 24 -19.48 5.15 -4.07
N TYR A 25 -18.45 4.41 -4.45
CA TYR A 25 -18.30 3.89 -5.82
C TYR A 25 -19.49 3.03 -6.25
N ILE A 26 -19.99 2.11 -5.39
CA ILE A 26 -21.14 1.27 -5.69
C ILE A 26 -22.39 2.14 -5.85
N THR A 27 -22.64 3.05 -4.93
CA THR A 27 -23.82 3.94 -4.94
C THR A 27 -23.85 4.83 -6.20
N GLU A 28 -22.69 5.30 -6.65
CA GLU A 28 -22.61 6.17 -7.83
C GLU A 28 -22.79 5.41 -9.15
N HIS A 29 -22.26 4.17 -9.22
CA HIS A 29 -22.12 3.45 -10.51
C HIS A 29 -23.11 2.30 -10.69
N TYR A 30 -23.71 1.77 -9.62
CA TYR A 30 -24.61 0.62 -9.66
C TYR A 30 -26.00 0.97 -9.10
N LYS A 31 -26.80 1.66 -9.91
CA LYS A 31 -28.13 2.17 -9.49
C LYS A 31 -29.13 1.10 -9.08
N ASN A 32 -28.88 -0.16 -9.44
CA ASN A 32 -29.71 -1.31 -9.06
C ASN A 32 -29.34 -1.90 -7.69
N CYS A 33 -28.35 -1.34 -6.99
CA CYS A 33 -27.99 -1.71 -5.64
C CYS A 33 -28.50 -0.64 -4.68
N PRO A 34 -29.56 -0.90 -3.91
CA PRO A 34 -30.06 0.06 -2.92
C PRO A 34 -28.98 0.35 -1.86
N PRO A 35 -28.82 1.60 -1.42
CA PRO A 35 -27.83 1.94 -0.40
C PRO A 35 -27.97 1.15 0.92
N GLU A 36 -29.20 0.78 1.31
CA GLU A 36 -29.53 -0.03 2.48
C GLU A 36 -29.03 -1.48 2.38
N ASP A 37 -28.71 -1.95 1.18
CA ASP A 37 -28.16 -3.28 0.94
C ASP A 37 -26.65 -3.29 0.94
N ILE A 38 -26.01 -2.11 0.99
CA ILE A 38 -24.55 -1.98 1.04
C ILE A 38 -24.10 -1.91 2.50
N VAL A 39 -23.36 -2.91 2.94
CA VAL A 39 -22.81 -2.97 4.30
C VAL A 39 -21.30 -2.75 4.24
N ARG A 40 -20.80 -1.72 4.91
CA ARG A 40 -19.35 -1.52 5.01
C ARG A 40 -18.77 -2.43 6.09
N ILE A 41 -17.86 -3.31 5.66
CA ILE A 41 -17.03 -4.12 6.56
C ILE A 41 -15.58 -3.95 6.13
N TYR A 42 -14.80 -3.23 6.91
CA TYR A 42 -13.38 -3.05 6.62
C TYR A 42 -12.63 -4.37 6.59
N ARG A 43 -11.62 -4.45 5.74
CA ARG A 43 -10.64 -5.54 5.81
C ARG A 43 -9.87 -5.45 7.13
N GLY A 44 -9.54 -6.62 7.67
CA GLY A 44 -8.80 -6.73 8.91
C GLY A 44 -7.42 -7.34 8.72
N ILE A 45 -6.54 -7.06 9.68
CA ILE A 45 -5.21 -7.64 9.78
C ILE A 45 -5.06 -8.42 11.08
N SER A 46 -4.29 -9.50 11.03
CA SER A 46 -3.94 -10.29 12.22
C SER A 46 -2.71 -9.68 12.89
N PRO A 47 -2.79 -9.26 14.15
CA PRO A 47 -1.63 -8.78 14.90
C PRO A 47 -0.59 -9.88 15.16
N GLN A 48 -0.95 -11.16 15.04
CA GLN A 48 -0.01 -12.29 15.11
C GLN A 48 0.82 -12.40 13.81
N GLU A 49 0.20 -12.10 12.68
CA GLU A 49 0.86 -12.13 11.37
C GLU A 49 1.72 -10.87 11.15
N PHE A 50 1.22 -9.70 11.58
CA PHE A 50 1.90 -8.41 11.45
C PHE A 50 2.04 -7.72 12.83
N PRO A 51 2.85 -8.27 13.76
CA PRO A 51 2.98 -7.71 15.08
C PRO A 51 3.71 -6.37 15.06
N HIS A 52 3.23 -5.42 15.86
CA HIS A 52 3.87 -4.12 15.99
C HIS A 52 5.29 -4.23 16.51
N GLY A 53 6.22 -3.51 15.88
CA GLY A 53 7.64 -3.58 16.19
C GLY A 53 8.34 -4.84 15.68
N TYR A 54 7.71 -5.56 14.74
CA TYR A 54 8.34 -6.72 14.10
C TYR A 54 9.69 -6.34 13.50
N GLN A 55 10.67 -7.23 13.67
CA GLN A 55 11.99 -7.10 13.07
C GLN A 55 12.30 -8.38 12.28
N PRO A 56 12.75 -8.28 11.03
CA PRO A 56 13.24 -9.43 10.29
C PRO A 56 14.39 -10.12 11.02
N SER A 57 14.51 -11.44 10.88
CA SER A 57 15.60 -12.18 11.50
C SER A 57 16.97 -11.78 10.92
N ALA A 58 18.02 -11.93 11.72
CA ALA A 58 19.39 -11.68 11.25
C ALA A 58 19.76 -12.55 10.03
N GLN A 59 19.23 -13.78 9.96
CA GLN A 59 19.41 -14.65 8.81
C GLN A 59 18.78 -14.06 7.54
N TRP A 60 17.56 -13.53 7.63
CA TRP A 60 16.87 -12.88 6.52
C TRP A 60 17.63 -11.62 6.07
N ILE A 61 18.05 -10.77 7.01
CA ILE A 61 18.83 -9.55 6.73
C ILE A 61 20.14 -9.90 6.02
N ASN A 62 20.89 -10.87 6.54
CA ASN A 62 22.15 -11.30 5.95
C ASN A 62 21.96 -11.89 4.54
N GLN A 63 20.89 -12.64 4.31
CA GLN A 63 20.56 -13.14 2.98
C GLN A 63 20.18 -12.01 2.04
N THR A 64 19.38 -11.04 2.51
CA THR A 64 18.99 -9.87 1.73
C THR A 64 20.21 -9.05 1.29
N PHE A 65 21.20 -8.85 2.15
CA PHE A 65 22.42 -8.14 1.78
C PHE A 65 23.33 -8.95 0.84
N LYS A 66 23.28 -10.28 0.88
CA LYS A 66 23.97 -11.11 -0.13
C LYS A 66 23.33 -10.97 -1.50
N ASP A 67 22.00 -10.98 -1.56
CA ASP A 67 21.24 -10.90 -2.80
C ASP A 67 21.21 -9.47 -3.37
N PHE A 68 21.20 -8.45 -2.48
CA PHE A 68 21.07 -7.03 -2.79
C PHE A 68 22.05 -6.18 -1.97
N PRO A 69 23.38 -6.30 -2.19
CA PRO A 69 24.40 -5.62 -1.37
C PRO A 69 24.28 -4.10 -1.40
N GLN A 70 23.68 -3.52 -2.44
CA GLN A 70 23.43 -2.08 -2.56
C GLN A 70 22.44 -1.52 -1.54
N LEU A 71 21.71 -2.38 -0.80
CA LEU A 71 20.75 -1.95 0.23
C LEU A 71 21.41 -1.76 1.62
N GLU A 72 22.64 -2.24 1.80
CA GLU A 72 23.32 -2.13 3.08
C GLU A 72 23.61 -0.67 3.45
N ASN A 73 23.31 -0.31 4.69
CA ASN A 73 23.47 1.06 5.23
C ASN A 73 22.71 2.15 4.46
N LYS A 74 21.57 1.81 3.84
CA LYS A 74 20.69 2.75 3.15
C LYS A 74 19.48 3.12 3.99
N PHE A 75 18.97 4.33 3.76
CA PHE A 75 17.59 4.68 4.11
C PHE A 75 16.67 4.15 3.01
N LEU A 76 15.80 3.22 3.36
CA LEU A 76 15.00 2.46 2.41
C LEU A 76 13.58 3.01 2.29
N VAL A 77 13.24 3.46 1.09
CA VAL A 77 11.87 3.81 0.71
C VAL A 77 11.28 2.66 -0.11
N CYS A 78 10.25 2.02 0.40
CA CYS A 78 9.63 0.85 -0.23
C CYS A 78 8.37 1.25 -1.01
N LEU A 79 8.26 0.81 -2.26
CA LEU A 79 7.01 0.85 -3.03
C LEU A 79 6.54 -0.58 -3.30
N PRO A 80 5.61 -1.11 -2.47
CA PRO A 80 5.08 -2.44 -2.65
C PRO A 80 3.93 -2.44 -3.65
N GLY A 81 3.88 -3.45 -4.51
CA GLY A 81 2.80 -3.65 -5.45
C GLY A 81 3.27 -4.17 -6.80
N ARG A 82 2.32 -4.74 -7.55
CA ARG A 82 2.61 -5.24 -8.91
C ARG A 82 3.14 -4.11 -9.79
N ILE A 83 4.10 -4.42 -10.65
CA ILE A 83 4.65 -3.47 -11.62
C ILE A 83 3.62 -3.21 -12.71
N THR A 84 2.87 -2.12 -12.54
CA THR A 84 1.84 -1.64 -13.47
C THR A 84 1.81 -0.12 -13.45
N ARG A 85 1.28 0.51 -14.51
CA ARG A 85 1.11 1.98 -14.59
C ARG A 85 0.22 2.55 -13.47
N LEU A 86 -0.48 1.69 -12.73
CA LEU A 86 -1.41 2.12 -11.68
C LEU A 86 -0.74 2.35 -10.32
N LYS A 87 0.47 1.84 -10.10
CA LYS A 87 1.08 1.77 -8.76
C LYS A 87 2.03 2.91 -8.42
N GLY A 88 2.13 3.94 -9.30
CA GLY A 88 2.89 5.16 -9.01
C GLY A 88 4.41 5.01 -9.11
N HIS A 89 4.89 4.08 -9.94
CA HIS A 89 6.33 3.87 -10.14
C HIS A 89 6.99 5.10 -10.78
N GLU A 90 6.30 5.79 -11.68
CA GLU A 90 6.78 7.04 -12.30
C GLU A 90 6.99 8.12 -11.25
N THR A 91 6.03 8.27 -10.34
CA THR A 91 6.13 9.20 -9.20
C THR A 91 7.32 8.87 -8.30
N LEU A 92 7.55 7.58 -8.00
CA LEU A 92 8.74 7.15 -7.26
C LEU A 92 10.04 7.54 -7.98
N ILE A 93 10.14 7.33 -9.30
CA ILE A 93 11.33 7.67 -10.09
C ILE A 93 11.58 9.19 -10.04
N GLU A 94 10.55 10.01 -10.17
CA GLU A 94 10.65 11.47 -10.07
C GLU A 94 11.08 11.92 -8.67
N LEU A 95 10.51 11.34 -7.63
CA LEU A 95 10.90 11.57 -6.24
C LEU A 95 12.37 11.25 -6.01
N MET A 96 12.84 10.09 -6.46
CA MET A 96 14.23 9.66 -6.31
C MET A 96 15.18 10.56 -7.09
N GLN A 97 14.79 11.02 -8.30
CA GLN A 97 15.58 11.97 -9.09
C GLN A 97 15.81 13.28 -8.34
N GLN A 98 14.80 13.79 -7.65
CA GLN A 98 14.89 15.05 -6.91
C GLN A 98 15.70 14.92 -5.61
N LEU A 99 15.68 13.74 -4.97
CA LEU A 99 16.29 13.52 -3.65
C LEU A 99 17.72 12.99 -3.71
N GLN A 100 18.14 12.31 -4.78
CA GLN A 100 19.41 11.57 -4.84
C GLN A 100 20.65 12.39 -4.51
N SER A 101 20.67 13.67 -4.90
CA SER A 101 21.84 14.55 -4.68
C SER A 101 21.93 15.02 -3.23
N GLN A 102 20.78 15.29 -2.61
CA GLN A 102 20.71 15.76 -1.22
C GLN A 102 20.87 14.59 -0.22
N TYR A 103 20.37 13.41 -0.58
CA TYR A 103 20.37 12.22 0.28
C TYR A 103 21.08 11.03 -0.41
N PRO A 104 22.43 11.01 -0.41
CA PRO A 104 23.20 9.97 -1.12
C PRO A 104 22.93 8.55 -0.60
N ASN A 105 22.51 8.41 0.66
CA ASN A 105 22.18 7.13 1.27
C ASN A 105 20.70 6.69 1.05
N LEU A 106 19.89 7.54 0.40
CA LEU A 106 18.52 7.16 0.04
C LEU A 106 18.52 6.09 -1.05
N HIS A 107 17.71 5.05 -0.87
CA HIS A 107 17.53 3.98 -1.84
C HIS A 107 16.06 3.53 -1.90
N ALA A 108 15.55 3.33 -3.09
CA ALA A 108 14.19 2.84 -3.27
C ALA A 108 14.18 1.33 -3.54
N VAL A 109 13.25 0.62 -2.91
CA VAL A 109 13.00 -0.80 -3.13
C VAL A 109 11.59 -0.98 -3.69
N VAL A 110 11.49 -1.59 -4.87
CA VAL A 110 10.21 -1.95 -5.49
C VAL A 110 9.95 -3.43 -5.23
N VAL A 111 8.94 -3.71 -4.41
CA VAL A 111 8.57 -5.08 -4.01
C VAL A 111 7.32 -5.51 -4.77
N GLY A 112 7.50 -6.25 -5.85
CA GLY A 112 6.40 -6.75 -6.67
C GLY A 112 6.86 -7.31 -8.00
N GLY A 113 6.07 -8.23 -8.55
CA GLY A 113 6.33 -8.83 -9.83
C GLY A 113 5.75 -8.02 -10.99
N ALA A 114 6.38 -8.14 -12.15
CA ALA A 114 5.81 -7.72 -13.42
C ALA A 114 4.99 -8.86 -14.03
N ASP A 115 3.84 -8.55 -14.59
CA ASP A 115 3.11 -9.48 -15.45
C ASP A 115 3.95 -9.72 -16.71
N PRO A 116 4.28 -10.98 -17.08
CA PRO A 116 5.01 -11.28 -18.32
C PRO A 116 4.38 -10.64 -19.57
N LYS A 117 3.05 -10.50 -19.59
CA LYS A 117 2.33 -9.83 -20.67
C LYS A 117 2.52 -8.30 -20.70
N LYS A 118 3.12 -7.73 -19.66
CA LYS A 118 3.40 -6.30 -19.50
C LYS A 118 4.90 -5.98 -19.44
N ALA A 119 5.74 -6.87 -19.98
CA ALA A 119 7.20 -6.72 -20.00
C ALA A 119 7.65 -5.38 -20.64
N ALA A 120 6.89 -4.86 -21.62
CA ALA A 120 7.17 -3.57 -22.26
C ALA A 120 7.18 -2.41 -21.24
N TYR A 121 6.25 -2.39 -20.28
CA TYR A 121 6.21 -1.35 -19.26
C TYR A 121 7.39 -1.44 -18.29
N LEU A 122 7.78 -2.64 -17.90
CA LEU A 122 8.97 -2.82 -17.06
C LEU A 122 10.22 -2.30 -17.77
N LYS A 123 10.38 -2.60 -19.06
CA LYS A 123 11.51 -2.12 -19.86
C LYS A 123 11.51 -0.59 -19.97
N GLU A 124 10.37 0.01 -20.30
CA GLU A 124 10.20 1.48 -20.35
C GLU A 124 10.62 2.14 -19.03
N MET A 125 10.21 1.57 -17.92
CA MET A 125 10.56 2.06 -16.59
C MET A 125 12.07 1.92 -16.30
N GLN A 126 12.68 0.79 -16.66
CA GLN A 126 14.12 0.58 -16.52
C GLN A 126 14.94 1.55 -17.39
N ASP A 127 14.49 1.82 -18.61
CA ASP A 127 15.10 2.80 -19.51
C ASP A 127 15.00 4.22 -18.93
N ASN A 128 13.85 4.59 -18.33
CA ASN A 128 13.67 5.86 -17.65
C ASN A 128 14.60 5.99 -16.42
N ILE A 129 14.69 4.96 -15.58
CA ILE A 129 15.62 4.90 -14.44
C ILE A 129 17.06 5.10 -14.91
N HIS A 130 17.45 4.46 -16.01
CA HIS A 130 18.78 4.58 -16.57
C HIS A 130 19.06 6.00 -17.06
N SER A 131 18.15 6.58 -17.85
CA SER A 131 18.30 7.93 -18.41
C SER A 131 18.42 9.02 -17.33
N LYS A 132 17.83 8.77 -16.15
CA LYS A 132 17.88 9.66 -14.98
C LYS A 132 19.06 9.40 -14.04
N GLY A 133 19.94 8.45 -14.35
CA GLY A 133 21.10 8.10 -13.51
C GLY A 133 20.72 7.45 -12.18
N LEU A 134 19.61 6.73 -12.13
CA LEU A 134 19.06 6.13 -10.91
C LEU A 134 19.28 4.61 -10.77
N ARG A 135 20.11 4.01 -11.63
CA ARG A 135 20.35 2.55 -11.60
C ARG A 135 20.78 2.02 -10.24
N ASP A 136 21.65 2.78 -9.56
CA ASP A 136 22.19 2.40 -8.25
C ASP A 136 21.35 2.96 -7.08
N LYS A 137 20.15 3.48 -7.37
CA LYS A 137 19.25 4.11 -6.40
C LYS A 137 17.89 3.43 -6.30
N ILE A 138 17.56 2.54 -7.23
CA ILE A 138 16.28 1.82 -7.26
C ILE A 138 16.54 0.35 -7.52
N THR A 139 16.09 -0.50 -6.60
CA THR A 139 16.22 -1.96 -6.71
C THR A 139 14.85 -2.62 -6.85
N PHE A 140 14.70 -3.48 -7.85
CA PHE A 140 13.52 -4.34 -8.02
C PHE A 140 13.83 -5.71 -7.42
N VAL A 141 13.11 -6.09 -6.37
CA VAL A 141 13.32 -7.38 -5.70
C VAL A 141 12.38 -8.48 -6.22
N GLY A 142 11.52 -8.14 -7.18
CA GLY A 142 10.59 -9.08 -7.79
C GLY A 142 9.38 -9.41 -6.91
N HIS A 143 8.68 -10.49 -7.26
CA HIS A 143 7.58 -10.99 -6.46
C HIS A 143 8.11 -11.63 -5.17
N ARG A 144 7.57 -11.22 -4.02
CA ARG A 144 7.99 -11.67 -2.70
C ARG A 144 6.80 -12.22 -1.91
N SER A 145 6.98 -13.38 -1.29
CA SER A 145 6.04 -13.94 -0.32
C SER A 145 6.30 -13.45 1.11
N ASP A 146 7.51 -12.95 1.38
CA ASP A 146 8.00 -12.40 2.65
C ASP A 146 7.78 -10.87 2.73
N ILE A 147 6.59 -10.42 2.31
CA ILE A 147 6.27 -8.98 2.26
C ILE A 147 6.37 -8.31 3.63
N ARG A 148 6.00 -8.99 4.71
CA ARG A 148 6.12 -8.47 6.08
C ARG A 148 7.55 -8.06 6.42
N GLU A 149 8.51 -8.90 6.07
CA GLU A 149 9.93 -8.65 6.27
C GLU A 149 10.37 -7.40 5.51
N TRP A 150 9.98 -7.26 4.25
CA TRP A 150 10.30 -6.09 3.43
C TRP A 150 9.69 -4.80 3.97
N LEU A 151 8.43 -4.85 4.43
CA LEU A 151 7.77 -3.70 5.05
C LEU A 151 8.49 -3.29 6.34
N ALA A 152 8.82 -4.26 7.20
CA ALA A 152 9.50 -4.00 8.47
C ALA A 152 10.98 -3.60 8.31
N PHE A 153 11.63 -4.02 7.21
CA PHE A 153 13.01 -3.66 6.88
C PHE A 153 13.13 -2.26 6.28
N SER A 154 12.04 -1.69 5.82
CA SER A 154 12.01 -0.37 5.20
C SER A 154 11.80 0.73 6.22
N ASP A 155 12.40 1.91 5.97
CA ASP A 155 12.24 3.10 6.82
C ASP A 155 10.91 3.83 6.54
N VAL A 156 10.45 3.80 5.28
CA VAL A 156 9.18 4.40 4.83
C VAL A 156 8.58 3.56 3.71
N VAL A 157 7.28 3.37 3.75
CA VAL A 157 6.52 2.74 2.66
C VAL A 157 5.72 3.81 1.92
N LEU A 158 5.68 3.72 0.60
CA LEU A 158 4.89 4.61 -0.26
C LEU A 158 3.67 3.89 -0.82
N SER A 159 2.53 4.58 -0.82
CA SER A 159 1.28 4.14 -1.45
C SER A 159 0.81 5.21 -2.44
N LEU A 160 1.31 5.11 -3.68
CA LEU A 160 1.22 6.16 -4.70
C LEU A 160 0.33 5.74 -5.89
N SER A 161 -0.66 4.90 -5.67
CA SER A 161 -1.54 4.41 -6.74
C SER A 161 -2.28 5.56 -7.44
N ASN A 162 -2.23 5.57 -8.79
CA ASN A 162 -2.91 6.55 -9.65
C ASN A 162 -4.43 6.35 -9.69
N GLN A 163 -4.92 5.25 -9.14
CA GLN A 163 -6.34 4.96 -8.96
C GLN A 163 -6.63 4.62 -7.51
N ALA A 164 -7.86 4.88 -7.07
CA ALA A 164 -8.31 4.53 -5.73
C ALA A 164 -8.16 3.02 -5.49
N GLU A 165 -7.42 2.68 -4.46
CA GLU A 165 -7.41 1.31 -3.96
C GLU A 165 -8.66 1.05 -3.14
N THR A 166 -9.24 -0.12 -3.29
CA THR A 166 -10.47 -0.48 -2.59
C THR A 166 -10.31 -0.47 -1.08
N PHE A 167 -9.11 -0.82 -0.55
CA PHE A 167 -8.83 -0.75 0.87
C PHE A 167 -7.42 -0.23 1.18
N GLY A 168 -6.37 -0.74 0.51
CA GLY A 168 -4.98 -0.39 0.83
C GLY A 168 -4.35 -1.36 1.84
N ARG A 169 -4.51 -2.65 1.59
CA ARG A 169 -4.05 -3.72 2.49
C ARG A 169 -2.57 -3.55 2.89
N THR A 170 -1.69 -3.27 1.93
CA THR A 170 -0.26 -3.13 2.18
C THR A 170 0.06 -1.90 3.05
N THR A 171 -0.74 -0.82 2.94
CA THR A 171 -0.66 0.33 3.83
C THR A 171 -0.93 -0.07 5.28
N LEU A 172 -1.98 -0.84 5.52
CA LEU A 172 -2.31 -1.32 6.85
C LEU A 172 -1.25 -2.29 7.38
N GLU A 173 -0.74 -3.20 6.56
CA GLU A 173 0.33 -4.15 6.89
C GLU A 173 1.61 -3.42 7.34
N ALA A 174 2.04 -2.39 6.59
CA ALA A 174 3.22 -1.58 6.94
C ALA A 174 3.03 -0.83 8.27
N LEU A 175 1.90 -0.15 8.45
CA LEU A 175 1.59 0.55 9.70
C LEU A 175 1.52 -0.42 10.89
N SER A 176 0.99 -1.62 10.69
CA SER A 176 0.87 -2.63 11.75
C SER A 176 2.22 -3.11 12.25
N VAL A 177 3.20 -3.34 11.38
CA VAL A 177 4.56 -3.69 11.82
C VAL A 177 5.33 -2.49 12.39
N GLY A 178 4.79 -1.27 12.28
CA GLY A 178 5.39 -0.05 12.83
C GLY A 178 6.12 0.82 11.81
N THR A 179 6.05 0.48 10.51
CA THR A 179 6.69 1.25 9.45
C THR A 179 5.80 2.39 8.98
N PRO A 180 6.30 3.64 8.94
CA PRO A 180 5.57 4.79 8.44
C PRO A 180 5.13 4.60 6.98
N VAL A 181 3.95 5.11 6.65
CA VAL A 181 3.45 5.12 5.28
C VAL A 181 3.15 6.53 4.82
N ILE A 182 3.60 6.89 3.64
CA ILE A 182 3.20 8.11 2.93
C ILE A 182 2.36 7.70 1.73
N GLY A 183 1.17 8.25 1.59
CA GLY A 183 0.25 7.86 0.53
C GLY A 183 -0.72 8.96 0.13
N TRP A 184 -1.29 8.80 -1.06
CA TRP A 184 -2.27 9.75 -1.60
C TRP A 184 -3.58 9.75 -0.82
N ASN A 185 -4.15 10.92 -0.64
CA ASN A 185 -5.51 11.11 -0.11
C ASN A 185 -6.56 10.60 -1.12
N ARG A 186 -6.60 9.26 -1.30
CA ARG A 186 -7.47 8.60 -2.29
C ARG A 186 -7.85 7.18 -1.84
N GLY A 187 -9.15 6.87 -1.94
CA GLY A 187 -9.68 5.52 -1.69
C GLY A 187 -9.47 5.01 -0.28
N GLY A 188 -9.42 3.70 -0.12
CA GLY A 188 -9.25 3.07 1.20
C GLY A 188 -7.90 3.38 1.86
N VAL A 189 -6.87 3.74 1.10
CA VAL A 189 -5.58 4.21 1.65
C VAL A 189 -5.77 5.49 2.46
N ALA A 190 -6.57 6.43 1.95
CA ALA A 190 -6.87 7.67 2.67
C ALA A 190 -7.62 7.40 3.99
N GLU A 191 -8.55 6.45 4.00
CA GLU A 191 -9.31 6.06 5.20
C GLU A 191 -8.40 5.48 6.28
N ILE A 192 -7.46 4.61 5.90
CA ILE A 192 -6.46 4.03 6.81
C ILE A 192 -5.53 5.12 7.34
N LEU A 193 -4.94 5.93 6.46
CA LEU A 193 -3.99 6.97 6.87
C LEU A 193 -4.64 8.02 7.75
N SER A 194 -5.83 8.51 7.41
CA SER A 194 -6.55 9.48 8.24
C SER A 194 -6.78 9.00 9.66
N SER A 195 -7.04 7.69 9.82
CA SER A 195 -7.36 7.09 11.10
C SER A 195 -6.12 6.70 11.91
N VAL A 196 -5.06 6.21 11.25
CA VAL A 196 -3.92 5.56 11.91
C VAL A 196 -2.65 6.41 11.85
N TYR A 197 -2.41 7.09 10.71
CA TYR A 197 -1.17 7.86 10.50
C TYR A 197 -1.41 9.11 9.64
N PRO A 198 -2.16 10.12 10.16
CA PRO A 198 -2.58 11.30 9.38
C PRO A 198 -1.44 12.10 8.78
N GLN A 199 -0.26 12.12 9.42
CA GLN A 199 0.92 12.81 8.91
C GLN A 199 1.53 12.18 7.65
N GLY A 200 1.10 10.99 7.27
CA GLY A 200 1.48 10.34 6.01
C GLY A 200 0.50 10.58 4.87
N LEU A 201 -0.62 11.26 5.14
CA LEU A 201 -1.64 11.54 4.13
C LEU A 201 -1.26 12.76 3.31
N ILE A 202 -1.14 12.60 2.00
CA ILE A 202 -0.73 13.64 1.06
C ILE A 202 -1.84 13.82 0.01
N GLU A 203 -2.13 15.07 -0.34
CA GLU A 203 -3.08 15.36 -1.42
C GLU A 203 -2.61 14.76 -2.74
N VAL A 204 -3.57 14.28 -3.51
CA VAL A 204 -3.29 13.57 -4.76
C VAL A 204 -2.50 14.45 -5.70
N ASP A 205 -1.41 13.89 -6.24
CA ASP A 205 -0.49 14.53 -7.20
C ASP A 205 0.26 15.75 -6.65
N ASP A 206 0.21 16.03 -5.33
CA ASP A 206 1.06 17.03 -4.70
C ASP A 206 2.49 16.50 -4.50
N GLN A 207 3.28 16.64 -5.57
CA GLN A 207 4.68 16.21 -5.60
C GLN A 207 5.53 16.96 -4.56
N SER A 208 5.21 18.22 -4.28
CA SER A 208 5.95 19.05 -3.31
C SER A 208 5.70 18.56 -1.89
N ALA A 209 4.46 18.26 -1.54
CA ALA A 209 4.12 17.70 -0.24
C ALA A 209 4.72 16.29 -0.07
N LEU A 210 4.69 15.43 -1.10
CA LEU A 210 5.32 14.12 -1.10
C LEU A 210 6.83 14.23 -0.84
N LEU A 211 7.53 15.11 -1.57
CA LEU A 211 8.95 15.36 -1.40
C LEU A 211 9.28 15.78 0.03
N ASN A 212 8.52 16.74 0.56
CA ASN A 212 8.71 17.26 1.92
C ASN A 212 8.43 16.20 2.98
N ALA A 213 7.40 15.38 2.80
CA ALA A 213 7.07 14.30 3.73
C ALA A 213 8.20 13.26 3.78
N VAL A 214 8.77 12.86 2.63
CA VAL A 214 9.91 11.92 2.61
C VAL A 214 11.14 12.54 3.26
N LYS A 215 11.49 13.80 2.95
CA LYS A 215 12.58 14.52 3.61
C LYS A 215 12.44 14.53 5.12
N GLN A 216 11.24 14.86 5.63
CA GLN A 216 10.98 14.86 7.06
C GLN A 216 11.19 13.50 7.71
N HIS A 217 10.87 12.39 7.03
CA HIS A 217 11.10 11.04 7.57
C HIS A 217 12.58 10.65 7.53
N ILE A 218 13.36 11.14 6.54
CA ILE A 218 14.82 10.94 6.52
C ILE A 218 15.49 11.73 7.64
N ASP A 219 15.16 13.00 7.78
CA ASP A 219 15.81 13.91 8.75
C ASP A 219 15.35 13.64 10.20
N GLN A 220 14.10 13.18 10.37
CA GLN A 220 13.46 12.93 11.67
C GLN A 220 12.62 11.65 11.61
N PRO A 221 13.24 10.46 11.76
CA PRO A 221 12.52 9.20 11.74
C PRO A 221 11.36 9.17 12.72
N ARG A 222 10.17 8.86 12.24
CA ARG A 222 8.94 8.84 13.04
C ARG A 222 8.54 7.41 13.38
N LYS A 223 8.02 7.21 14.59
CA LYS A 223 7.46 5.93 15.01
C LYS A 223 5.95 5.93 14.77
N VAL A 224 5.45 4.82 14.27
CA VAL A 224 4.00 4.54 14.18
C VAL A 224 3.56 3.95 15.51
N LYS A 225 2.40 4.39 16.02
CA LYS A 225 1.78 3.79 17.21
C LYS A 225 1.16 2.43 16.84
N PRO A 226 0.98 1.51 17.82
CA PRO A 226 0.26 0.27 17.57
C PRO A 226 -1.11 0.52 16.94
N VAL A 227 -1.41 -0.21 15.87
CA VAL A 227 -2.70 -0.13 15.19
C VAL A 227 -3.74 -0.90 15.99
N THR A 228 -4.79 -0.22 16.44
CA THR A 228 -5.89 -0.82 17.24
C THR A 228 -7.19 -0.97 16.44
N MET A 229 -7.21 -0.43 15.22
CA MET A 229 -8.35 -0.49 14.30
C MET A 229 -8.09 -1.53 13.19
N PHE A 230 -9.13 -1.85 12.43
CA PHE A 230 -9.03 -2.76 11.30
C PHE A 230 -8.50 -4.15 11.67
N SER A 231 -9.01 -4.71 12.78
CA SER A 231 -8.60 -6.06 13.21
C SER A 231 -9.29 -7.15 12.39
N LEU A 232 -8.57 -8.26 12.17
CA LEU A 232 -9.14 -9.45 11.52
C LEU A 232 -10.35 -9.98 12.31
N LYS A 233 -10.28 -9.94 13.66
CA LYS A 233 -11.39 -10.38 14.52
C LYS A 233 -12.64 -9.56 14.25
N GLU A 234 -12.54 -8.23 14.25
CA GLU A 234 -13.68 -7.34 14.00
C GLU A 234 -14.29 -7.57 12.61
N MET A 235 -13.46 -7.73 11.57
CA MET A 235 -13.92 -8.06 10.22
C MET A 235 -14.71 -9.39 10.21
N CYS A 236 -14.19 -10.41 10.89
CA CYS A 236 -14.87 -11.71 10.97
C CYS A 236 -16.17 -11.63 11.74
N ASP A 237 -16.18 -10.97 12.89
CA ASP A 237 -17.38 -10.81 13.73
C ASP A 237 -18.49 -10.09 12.96
N GLN A 238 -18.19 -8.94 12.36
CA GLN A 238 -19.17 -8.18 11.55
C GLN A 238 -19.67 -8.99 10.34
N THR A 239 -18.81 -9.80 9.72
CA THR A 239 -19.22 -10.66 8.60
C THR A 239 -20.17 -11.77 9.07
N ILE A 240 -19.85 -12.42 10.18
CA ILE A 240 -20.69 -13.47 10.77
C ILE A 240 -22.05 -12.89 11.19
N ASP A 241 -22.05 -11.73 11.83
CA ASP A 241 -23.30 -11.08 12.27
C ASP A 241 -24.17 -10.69 11.07
N LEU A 242 -23.58 -10.23 9.98
CA LEU A 242 -24.30 -9.97 8.74
C LEU A 242 -24.93 -11.26 8.17
N TYR A 243 -24.20 -12.38 8.14
CA TYR A 243 -24.74 -13.65 7.69
C TYR A 243 -25.91 -14.14 8.57
N LYS A 244 -25.78 -14.02 9.91
CA LYS A 244 -26.87 -14.36 10.82
C LYS A 244 -28.11 -13.51 10.54
N HIS A 245 -27.93 -12.21 10.35
CA HIS A 245 -29.02 -11.29 10.03
C HIS A 245 -29.74 -11.67 8.73
N VAL A 246 -28.98 -11.92 7.65
CA VAL A 246 -29.54 -12.30 6.33
C VAL A 246 -30.23 -13.64 6.37
N LEU A 247 -29.70 -14.60 7.12
CA LEU A 247 -30.27 -15.93 7.24
C LEU A 247 -31.37 -16.01 8.32
N SER A 248 -31.70 -14.90 9.02
CA SER A 248 -32.61 -14.84 10.15
C SER A 248 -32.29 -15.90 11.22
N LEU A 249 -31.00 -16.18 11.42
CA LEU A 249 -30.50 -17.07 12.45
C LEU A 249 -30.26 -16.27 13.73
N ASP A 250 -30.99 -16.59 14.80
CA ASP A 250 -30.82 -16.02 16.15
C ASP A 250 -29.47 -16.38 16.79
#